data_25bf0ea8b18f22d69df3b0f675610cc4
#
_entry.id   25bf0ea8b18f22d69df3b0f675610cc4
#
_cell.length_a   1.000
_cell.length_b   1.000
_cell.length_c   1.000
_cell.angle_alpha   90.00
_cell.angle_beta   90.00
_cell.angle_gamma   90.00
#
_symmetry.space_group_name_H-M   'P 1'
#
loop_
_entity.id
_entity.type
_entity.pdbx_description
1 polymer ?
#
loop_
_entity_poly.entity_id
_entity_poly.type
_entity_poly.pdbx_seq_one_letter_code
_entity_poly.pdbx_strand_id
1 'polypeptide(L)'
;MYSSPFRNEETPSFMVNLHTNKWKDFGEDSSGGVADLVMRLERCDFHSAMRRIEKSDLSAPSDPLPVPTSAGDAGTSPRLTVDNINPLTNRMLLEYMGRRGIDADIAKAYCKEAYYHFSGRKDRRCFAVAFPNDKGGMELRNPIFKGCAGVKAVTCLDNGGDRCAVFEGFMDFLSY
;
A
#
# COMPACT_ATOMS: atom_id res chain seq x y z
N MET A 1 -5.24 -9.64 -23.21
CA MET A 1 -3.78 -9.62 -23.29
C MET A 1 -3.36 -8.50 -24.21
N TYR A 2 -2.26 -7.83 -23.90
CA TYR A 2 -1.69 -6.70 -24.63
C TYR A 2 -0.25 -7.04 -25.01
N SER A 3 0.30 -6.37 -26.01
CA SER A 3 1.75 -6.41 -26.26
C SER A 3 2.49 -5.76 -25.09
N SER A 4 3.65 -6.32 -24.73
CA SER A 4 4.43 -5.79 -23.61
C SER A 4 4.88 -4.35 -23.89
N PRO A 5 4.68 -3.42 -22.96
CA PRO A 5 5.18 -2.05 -23.10
C PRO A 5 6.70 -1.97 -22.89
N PHE A 6 7.37 -3.07 -22.61
CA PHE A 6 8.78 -3.13 -22.27
C PHE A 6 9.66 -3.64 -23.41
N ARG A 7 9.06 -4.23 -24.44
CA ARG A 7 9.76 -4.81 -25.62
C ARG A 7 8.84 -4.88 -26.82
N ASN A 8 9.43 -5.04 -28.00
CA ASN A 8 8.69 -5.43 -29.19
C ASN A 8 8.45 -6.94 -29.18
N GLU A 9 7.22 -7.38 -29.40
CA GLU A 9 6.84 -8.80 -29.48
C GLU A 9 5.72 -8.98 -30.52
N GLU A 10 5.74 -10.12 -31.21
CA GLU A 10 4.71 -10.49 -32.19
C GLU A 10 3.46 -11.08 -31.53
N THR A 11 3.65 -11.78 -30.42
CA THR A 11 2.57 -12.42 -29.68
C THR A 11 2.34 -11.67 -28.35
N PRO A 12 1.13 -11.11 -28.12
CA PRO A 12 0.80 -10.40 -26.89
C PRO A 12 1.00 -11.28 -25.65
N SER A 13 1.83 -10.82 -24.71
CA SER A 13 2.17 -11.54 -23.49
C SER A 13 1.97 -10.72 -22.21
N PHE A 14 1.42 -9.52 -22.30
CA PHE A 14 1.19 -8.65 -21.16
C PHE A 14 -0.28 -8.68 -20.72
N MET A 15 -0.52 -8.89 -19.44
CA MET A 15 -1.85 -8.93 -18.84
C MET A 15 -1.98 -7.89 -17.74
N VAL A 16 -3.11 -7.18 -17.70
CA VAL A 16 -3.49 -6.27 -16.61
C VAL A 16 -4.79 -6.80 -16.00
N ASN A 17 -4.78 -6.93 -14.68
CA ASN A 17 -5.98 -7.24 -13.89
C ASN A 17 -6.45 -5.97 -13.18
N LEU A 18 -7.54 -5.39 -13.66
CA LEU A 18 -8.09 -4.14 -13.14
C LEU A 18 -8.74 -4.31 -11.75
N HIS A 19 -9.19 -5.52 -11.39
CA HIS A 19 -9.76 -5.77 -10.06
C HIS A 19 -8.71 -5.81 -8.96
N THR A 20 -7.53 -6.35 -9.28
CA THR A 20 -6.45 -6.48 -8.30
C THR A 20 -5.40 -5.39 -8.46
N ASN A 21 -5.52 -4.52 -9.47
CA ASN A 21 -4.52 -3.51 -9.83
C ASN A 21 -3.11 -4.11 -10.00
N LYS A 22 -3.05 -5.31 -10.59
CA LYS A 22 -1.80 -6.02 -10.86
C LYS A 22 -1.62 -6.27 -12.33
N TRP A 23 -0.37 -6.34 -12.76
CA TRP A 23 0.01 -6.74 -14.10
C TRP A 23 0.96 -7.94 -14.06
N LYS A 24 0.98 -8.70 -15.13
CA LYS A 24 1.93 -9.78 -15.37
C LYS A 24 2.38 -9.74 -16.84
N ASP A 25 3.68 -9.84 -17.04
CA ASP A 25 4.34 -10.05 -18.32
C ASP A 25 4.84 -11.49 -18.37
N PHE A 26 4.18 -12.31 -19.19
CA PHE A 26 4.53 -13.74 -19.30
C PHE A 26 5.80 -13.97 -20.12
N GLY A 27 6.21 -13.01 -20.95
CA GLY A 27 7.43 -13.16 -21.76
C GLY A 27 8.72 -12.94 -20.96
N GLU A 28 8.66 -12.15 -19.88
CA GLU A 28 9.80 -11.93 -18.96
C GLU A 28 9.57 -12.54 -17.57
N ASP A 29 8.45 -13.23 -17.36
CA ASP A 29 7.99 -13.71 -16.05
C ASP A 29 8.03 -12.64 -14.96
N SER A 30 7.73 -11.41 -15.33
CA SER A 30 7.70 -10.27 -14.42
C SER A 30 6.27 -9.85 -14.09
N SER A 31 6.07 -9.35 -12.88
CA SER A 31 4.74 -8.91 -12.42
C SER A 31 4.86 -7.81 -11.36
N GLY A 32 3.78 -7.07 -11.15
CA GLY A 32 3.77 -6.03 -10.13
C GLY A 32 2.42 -5.33 -9.99
N GLY A 33 2.41 -4.29 -9.15
CA GLY A 33 1.30 -3.36 -9.00
C GLY A 33 1.44 -2.12 -9.89
N VAL A 34 0.54 -1.14 -9.70
CA VAL A 34 0.53 0.10 -10.49
C VAL A 34 1.84 0.87 -10.34
N ALA A 35 2.37 0.99 -9.12
CA ALA A 35 3.63 1.69 -8.91
C ALA A 35 4.81 0.99 -9.59
N ASP A 36 4.87 -0.35 -9.52
CA ASP A 36 5.89 -1.13 -10.22
C ASP A 36 5.83 -0.89 -11.74
N LEU A 37 4.62 -0.78 -12.27
CA LEU A 37 4.42 -0.48 -13.70
C LEU A 37 4.96 0.91 -14.06
N VAL A 38 4.57 1.93 -13.29
CA VAL A 38 5.03 3.32 -13.53
C VAL A 38 6.54 3.44 -13.36
N MET A 39 7.11 2.84 -12.31
CA MET A 39 8.56 2.83 -12.08
C MET A 39 9.31 2.24 -13.26
N ARG A 40 8.78 1.16 -13.83
CA ARG A 40 9.42 0.48 -14.95
C ARG A 40 9.25 1.23 -16.27
N LEU A 41 8.06 1.75 -16.55
CA LEU A 41 7.78 2.52 -17.77
C LEU A 41 8.60 3.83 -17.82
N GLU A 42 8.64 4.53 -16.69
CA GLU A 42 9.24 5.84 -16.58
C GLU A 42 10.70 5.81 -16.09
N ARG A 43 11.23 4.62 -15.81
CA ARG A 43 12.58 4.40 -15.27
C ARG A 43 12.88 5.28 -14.06
N CYS A 44 11.91 5.40 -13.15
CA CYS A 44 11.99 6.26 -11.98
C CYS A 44 11.92 5.46 -10.68
N ASP A 45 12.28 6.11 -9.57
CA ASP A 45 12.15 5.54 -8.24
C ASP A 45 10.68 5.54 -7.76
N PHE A 46 10.43 4.86 -6.64
CA PHE A 46 9.09 4.72 -6.07
C PHE A 46 8.46 6.09 -5.72
N HIS A 47 9.27 7.02 -5.21
CA HIS A 47 8.81 8.36 -4.86
C HIS A 47 8.32 9.14 -6.09
N SER A 48 9.08 9.09 -7.17
CA SER A 48 8.71 9.73 -8.44
C SER A 48 7.50 9.08 -9.09
N ALA A 49 7.40 7.74 -9.03
CA ALA A 49 6.23 7.00 -9.51
C ALA A 49 4.97 7.42 -8.75
N MET A 50 5.03 7.51 -7.42
CA MET A 50 3.93 7.96 -6.58
C MET A 50 3.45 9.36 -6.93
N ARG A 51 4.37 10.31 -7.13
CA ARG A 51 4.03 11.68 -7.56
C ARG A 51 3.31 11.71 -8.91
N ARG A 52 3.68 10.84 -9.85
CA ARG A 52 3.04 10.77 -11.17
C ARG A 52 1.65 10.17 -11.10
N ILE A 53 1.48 9.11 -10.32
CA ILE A 53 0.16 8.49 -10.05
C ILE A 53 -0.78 9.51 -9.41
N GLU A 54 -0.28 10.32 -8.49
CA GLU A 54 -1.06 11.36 -7.83
C GLU A 54 -1.47 12.52 -8.71
N LYS A 55 -0.61 12.90 -9.65
CA LYS A 55 -0.90 13.99 -10.61
C LYS A 55 -1.80 13.56 -11.76
N SER A 56 -1.80 12.27 -12.10
CA SER A 56 -2.78 11.73 -13.02
C SER A 56 -4.12 11.64 -12.28
N ASP A 57 -5.18 12.22 -12.83
CA ASP A 57 -6.58 12.13 -12.36
C ASP A 57 -7.14 10.68 -12.47
N LEU A 58 -6.32 9.70 -12.18
CA LEU A 58 -6.72 8.33 -11.99
C LEU A 58 -7.40 8.25 -10.63
N SER A 59 -8.60 8.81 -10.54
CA SER A 59 -9.53 8.53 -9.45
C SER A 59 -9.70 7.03 -9.38
N ALA A 60 -9.03 6.41 -8.43
CA ALA A 60 -9.37 5.05 -8.07
C ALA A 60 -10.86 5.05 -7.72
N PRO A 61 -11.66 4.11 -8.24
CA PRO A 61 -13.05 4.00 -7.85
C PRO A 61 -13.12 3.93 -6.32
N SER A 62 -14.01 4.75 -5.75
CA SER A 62 -14.13 4.99 -4.31
C SER A 62 -14.61 3.78 -3.50
N ASP A 63 -14.92 2.68 -4.16
CA ASP A 63 -15.29 1.45 -3.48
C ASP A 63 -14.05 0.60 -3.21
N PRO A 64 -13.73 0.28 -1.96
CA PRO A 64 -12.80 -0.77 -1.65
C PRO A 64 -13.40 -2.08 -2.13
N LEU A 65 -12.92 -2.59 -3.27
CA LEU A 65 -13.26 -3.93 -3.69
C LEU A 65 -12.98 -4.89 -2.52
N PRO A 66 -13.90 -5.83 -2.23
CA PRO A 66 -13.72 -6.77 -1.15
C PRO A 66 -12.38 -7.49 -1.36
N VAL A 67 -11.46 -7.23 -0.45
CA VAL A 67 -10.21 -7.97 -0.39
C VAL A 67 -10.62 -9.40 -0.03
N PRO A 68 -10.32 -10.42 -0.85
CA PRO A 68 -10.56 -11.77 -0.41
C PRO A 68 -9.78 -11.99 0.87
N THR A 69 -10.49 -12.14 1.97
CA THR A 69 -9.98 -12.70 3.21
C THR A 69 -9.71 -14.17 2.95
N SER A 70 -8.62 -14.47 2.26
CA SER A 70 -8.13 -15.84 2.18
C SER A 70 -7.40 -16.14 3.49
N ALA A 71 -8.16 -16.64 4.45
CA ALA A 71 -7.61 -17.62 5.35
C ALA A 71 -7.18 -18.82 4.50
N GLY A 72 -5.89 -19.09 4.44
CA GLY A 72 -5.34 -20.33 3.89
C GLY A 72 -5.05 -20.28 2.40
N ASP A 73 -3.87 -19.79 2.05
CA ASP A 73 -3.09 -20.46 1.02
C ASP A 73 -1.59 -20.25 1.28
N ALA A 74 -0.89 -21.35 1.50
CA ALA A 74 0.55 -21.42 1.70
C ALA A 74 1.26 -21.35 0.35
N GLY A 75 0.99 -20.32 -0.43
CA GLY A 75 1.62 -19.99 -1.71
C GLY A 75 2.36 -18.68 -1.59
N THR A 76 3.64 -18.76 -1.51
CA THR A 76 4.76 -17.79 -1.65
C THR A 76 4.35 -16.33 -1.99
N SER A 77 3.56 -15.69 -1.14
CA SER A 77 3.41 -14.24 -1.19
C SER A 77 4.72 -13.61 -0.76
N PRO A 78 5.28 -12.65 -1.51
CA PRO A 78 6.54 -12.03 -1.14
C PRO A 78 6.43 -11.43 0.26
N ARG A 79 7.27 -11.92 1.17
CA ARG A 79 7.27 -11.52 2.58
C ARG A 79 7.66 -10.05 2.68
N LEU A 80 6.81 -9.25 3.30
CA LEU A 80 7.08 -7.85 3.57
C LEU A 80 8.04 -7.74 4.76
N THR A 81 9.09 -6.95 4.60
CA THR A 81 10.05 -6.63 5.66
C THR A 81 10.08 -5.12 5.85
N VAL A 82 9.89 -4.66 7.08
CA VAL A 82 10.03 -3.26 7.46
C VAL A 82 11.50 -2.97 7.76
N ASP A 83 12.04 -1.96 7.08
CA ASP A 83 13.43 -1.53 7.23
C ASP A 83 13.57 -0.45 8.30
N ASN A 84 12.62 0.47 8.34
CA ASN A 84 12.66 1.61 9.25
C ASN A 84 11.25 2.13 9.58
N ILE A 85 11.09 2.67 10.77
CA ILE A 85 9.86 3.30 11.26
C ILE A 85 10.23 4.66 11.85
N ASN A 86 9.63 5.72 11.35
CA ASN A 86 9.88 7.09 11.76
C ASN A 86 8.58 7.77 12.21
N PRO A 87 8.64 8.90 12.92
CA PRO A 87 7.50 9.80 13.03
C PRO A 87 6.94 10.17 11.66
N LEU A 88 5.63 10.30 11.54
CA LEU A 88 4.97 10.62 10.27
C LEU A 88 5.25 12.07 9.87
N THR A 89 6.23 12.26 8.99
CA THR A 89 6.67 13.57 8.47
C THR A 89 6.68 13.62 6.95
N ASN A 90 6.60 12.47 6.29
CA ASN A 90 6.61 12.36 4.84
C ASN A 90 5.42 13.11 4.24
N ARG A 91 5.71 14.16 3.48
CA ARG A 91 4.71 15.05 2.88
C ARG A 91 3.70 14.31 2.01
N MET A 92 4.12 13.33 1.23
CA MET A 92 3.22 12.55 0.36
C MET A 92 2.23 11.73 1.17
N LEU A 93 2.67 11.14 2.29
CA LEU A 93 1.79 10.39 3.17
C LEU A 93 0.80 11.32 3.89
N LEU A 94 1.24 12.51 4.30
CA LEU A 94 0.36 13.52 4.89
C LEU A 94 -0.66 14.04 3.87
N GLU A 95 -0.26 14.30 2.62
CA GLU A 95 -1.17 14.68 1.55
C GLU A 95 -2.17 13.55 1.24
N TYR A 96 -1.73 12.28 1.28
CA TYR A 96 -2.63 11.13 1.14
C TYR A 96 -3.67 11.08 2.27
N MET A 97 -3.25 11.28 3.53
CA MET A 97 -4.16 11.32 4.68
C MET A 97 -5.17 12.48 4.55
N GLY A 98 -4.70 13.68 4.17
CA GLY A 98 -5.56 14.84 3.95
C GLY A 98 -6.61 14.62 2.85
N ARG A 99 -6.26 13.95 1.75
CA ARG A 99 -7.24 13.56 0.71
C ARG A 99 -8.28 12.56 1.19
N ARG A 100 -7.98 11.82 2.25
CA ARG A 100 -8.92 10.91 2.91
C ARG A 100 -9.74 11.60 4.01
N GLY A 101 -9.62 12.92 4.13
CA GLY A 101 -10.32 13.72 5.13
C GLY A 101 -9.72 13.61 6.54
N ILE A 102 -8.51 13.07 6.67
CA ILE A 102 -7.87 12.89 7.97
C ILE A 102 -6.95 14.09 8.25
N ASP A 103 -7.14 14.70 9.41
CA ASP A 103 -6.30 15.81 9.88
C ASP A 103 -4.85 15.38 10.08
N ALA A 104 -3.90 16.26 9.72
CA ALA A 104 -2.47 15.96 9.76
C ALA A 104 -1.95 15.74 11.19
N ASP A 105 -2.49 16.44 12.18
CA ASP A 105 -2.03 16.31 13.57
C ASP A 105 -2.59 15.03 14.20
N ILE A 106 -3.85 14.66 13.86
CA ILE A 106 -4.43 13.35 14.20
C ILE A 106 -3.58 12.23 13.57
N ALA A 107 -3.28 12.33 12.29
CA ALA A 107 -2.45 11.34 11.61
C ALA A 107 -1.08 11.17 12.28
N LYS A 108 -0.40 12.27 12.63
CA LYS A 108 0.90 12.25 13.31
C LYS A 108 0.83 11.68 14.72
N ALA A 109 -0.28 11.92 15.44
CA ALA A 109 -0.45 11.44 16.81
C ALA A 109 -0.56 9.91 16.86
N TYR A 110 -1.27 9.29 15.92
CA TYR A 110 -1.60 7.86 15.95
C TYR A 110 -0.78 7.02 14.97
N CYS A 111 -0.20 7.62 13.94
CA CYS A 111 0.52 6.90 12.90
C CYS A 111 2.01 7.19 12.90
N LYS A 112 2.74 6.29 12.27
CA LYS A 112 4.16 6.41 11.91
C LYS A 112 4.30 6.35 10.41
N GLU A 113 5.50 6.62 9.88
CA GLU A 113 5.86 6.24 8.52
C GLU A 113 6.77 5.02 8.55
N ALA A 114 6.44 4.01 7.76
CA ALA A 114 7.26 2.82 7.62
C ALA A 114 7.87 2.76 6.23
N TYR A 115 9.16 2.46 6.19
CA TYR A 115 9.90 2.12 4.98
C TYR A 115 10.06 0.61 4.93
N TYR A 116 9.74 -0.01 3.81
CA TYR A 116 9.69 -1.46 3.70
C TYR A 116 10.07 -1.93 2.31
N HIS A 117 10.39 -3.20 2.19
CA HIS A 117 10.58 -3.88 0.92
C HIS A 117 9.92 -5.27 0.93
N PHE A 118 9.73 -5.83 -0.25
CA PHE A 118 9.30 -7.22 -0.41
C PHE A 118 10.50 -8.13 -0.63
N SER A 119 10.43 -9.37 -0.10
CA SER A 119 11.46 -10.39 -0.32
C SER A 119 11.75 -10.57 -1.81
N GLY A 120 13.03 -10.59 -2.18
CA GLY A 120 13.47 -10.64 -3.57
C GLY A 120 13.58 -9.29 -4.27
N ARG A 121 13.18 -8.18 -3.63
CA ARG A 121 13.21 -6.80 -4.19
C ARG A 121 13.81 -5.80 -3.20
N LYS A 122 14.95 -6.13 -2.61
CA LYS A 122 15.65 -5.27 -1.62
C LYS A 122 16.10 -3.92 -2.18
N ASP A 123 16.26 -3.82 -3.50
CA ASP A 123 16.60 -2.61 -4.24
C ASP A 123 15.43 -1.61 -4.31
N ARG A 124 14.21 -2.02 -3.99
CA ARG A 124 13.00 -1.21 -4.09
C ARG A 124 12.41 -0.94 -2.72
N ARG A 125 12.79 0.19 -2.14
CA ARG A 125 12.19 0.69 -0.91
C ARG A 125 10.83 1.32 -1.20
N CYS A 126 9.82 0.82 -0.52
CA CYS A 126 8.47 1.38 -0.48
C CYS A 126 8.27 2.11 0.85
N PHE A 127 7.27 2.97 0.92
CA PHE A 127 6.88 3.63 2.17
C PHE A 127 5.35 3.67 2.31
N ALA A 128 4.87 3.69 3.55
CA ALA A 128 3.45 3.74 3.87
C ALA A 128 3.21 4.41 5.22
N VAL A 129 1.99 4.89 5.42
CA VAL A 129 1.48 5.16 6.77
C VAL A 129 1.38 3.84 7.51
N ALA A 130 1.90 3.80 8.72
CA ALA A 130 1.92 2.64 9.61
C ALA A 130 1.10 2.94 10.85
N PHE A 131 0.10 2.11 11.12
CA PHE A 131 -0.71 2.17 12.32
C PHE A 131 -0.37 0.95 13.18
N PRO A 132 0.28 1.13 14.36
CA PRO A 132 0.72 0.03 15.20
C PRO A 132 -0.47 -0.66 15.86
N ASN A 133 -0.31 -1.94 16.18
CA ASN A 133 -1.28 -2.71 16.94
C ASN A 133 -0.70 -3.22 18.27
N ASP A 134 -1.55 -3.74 19.15
CA ASP A 134 -1.19 -4.13 20.52
C ASP A 134 -0.23 -5.33 20.60
N LYS A 135 0.00 -6.04 19.50
CA LYS A 135 0.92 -7.20 19.42
C LYS A 135 2.22 -6.90 18.68
N GLY A 136 2.56 -5.61 18.51
CA GLY A 136 3.81 -5.20 17.87
C GLY A 136 3.82 -5.34 16.35
N GLY A 137 2.70 -5.67 15.72
CA GLY A 137 2.52 -5.55 14.28
C GLY A 137 2.01 -4.16 13.91
N MET A 138 1.85 -3.91 12.61
CA MET A 138 1.29 -2.65 12.13
C MET A 138 0.54 -2.81 10.81
N GLU A 139 -0.55 -2.08 10.67
CA GLU A 139 -1.22 -1.93 9.39
C GLU A 139 -0.50 -0.88 8.54
N LEU A 140 -0.31 -1.18 7.27
CA LEU A 140 0.38 -0.32 6.33
C LEU A 140 -0.59 0.15 5.24
N ARG A 141 -0.58 1.46 4.97
CA ARG A 141 -1.40 2.08 3.94
C ARG A 141 -0.65 3.15 3.16
N ASN A 142 -0.79 3.11 1.87
CA ASN A 142 -0.51 4.22 0.97
C ASN A 142 -1.54 4.20 -0.17
N PRO A 143 -1.53 5.13 -1.15
CA PRO A 143 -2.54 5.19 -2.22
C PRO A 143 -2.72 3.89 -3.02
N ILE A 144 -1.71 3.04 -3.08
CA ILE A 144 -1.70 1.84 -3.94
C ILE A 144 -1.47 0.53 -3.17
N PHE A 145 -1.24 0.61 -1.86
CA PHE A 145 -0.93 -0.56 -1.04
C PHE A 145 -1.71 -0.57 0.27
N LYS A 146 -2.28 -1.73 0.57
CA LYS A 146 -2.86 -2.10 1.86
C LYS A 146 -2.23 -3.41 2.31
N GLY A 147 -1.66 -3.45 3.51
CA GLY A 147 -1.04 -4.64 4.05
C GLY A 147 -0.84 -4.56 5.55
N CYS A 148 -0.23 -5.61 6.09
CA CYS A 148 0.15 -5.69 7.49
C CYS A 148 1.60 -6.18 7.58
N ALA A 149 2.39 -5.54 8.43
CA ALA A 149 3.72 -5.98 8.80
C ALA A 149 3.68 -6.60 10.19
N GLY A 150 4.29 -7.77 10.35
CA GLY A 150 4.28 -8.50 11.61
C GLY A 150 2.92 -9.17 11.89
N VAL A 151 2.57 -9.29 13.17
CA VAL A 151 1.36 -9.97 13.62
C VAL A 151 0.13 -9.09 13.38
N LYS A 152 -0.90 -9.65 12.77
CA LYS A 152 -2.18 -8.98 12.60
C LYS A 152 -2.98 -9.06 13.92
N ALA A 153 -3.33 -7.91 14.47
CA ALA A 153 -4.08 -7.81 15.72
C ALA A 153 -4.92 -6.54 15.77
N VAL A 154 -5.83 -6.49 16.71
CA VAL A 154 -6.62 -5.28 17.03
C VAL A 154 -5.71 -4.27 17.73
N THR A 155 -6.01 -2.99 17.59
CA THR A 155 -5.48 -1.89 18.40
C THR A 155 -6.59 -1.44 19.35
N CYS A 156 -6.28 -1.38 20.64
CA CYS A 156 -7.16 -0.84 21.66
C CYS A 156 -6.55 0.45 22.22
N LEU A 157 -7.31 1.53 22.12
CA LEU A 157 -6.94 2.82 22.70
C LEU A 157 -7.87 3.07 23.88
N ASP A 158 -7.39 2.77 25.08
CA ASP A 158 -8.16 2.95 26.31
C ASP A 158 -7.90 4.35 26.89
N ASN A 159 -8.96 5.13 27.01
CA ASN A 159 -8.96 6.45 27.65
C ASN A 159 -9.66 6.46 29.01
N GLY A 160 -9.99 5.28 29.56
CA GLY A 160 -10.66 5.13 30.85
C GLY A 160 -12.15 5.48 30.85
N GLY A 161 -12.77 5.65 29.69
CA GLY A 161 -14.21 5.94 29.56
C GLY A 161 -15.09 4.69 29.71
N ASP A 162 -16.38 4.91 29.92
CA ASP A 162 -17.43 3.86 30.03
C ASP A 162 -18.06 3.49 28.70
N ARG A 163 -17.61 4.11 27.59
CA ARG A 163 -18.09 3.90 26.24
C ARG A 163 -16.95 3.49 25.33
N CYS A 164 -17.25 2.64 24.37
CA CYS A 164 -16.29 2.19 23.40
C CYS A 164 -16.85 2.42 21.98
N ALA A 165 -16.01 2.88 21.07
CA ALA A 165 -16.27 2.92 19.65
C ALA A 165 -15.41 1.84 18.95
N VAL A 166 -16.01 1.10 18.02
CA VAL A 166 -15.32 0.04 17.27
C VAL A 166 -15.31 0.41 15.80
N PHE A 167 -14.14 0.33 15.17
CA PHE A 167 -13.92 0.65 13.77
C PHE A 167 -13.38 -0.56 13.02
N GLU A 168 -13.79 -0.75 11.78
CA GLU A 168 -13.35 -1.85 10.93
C GLU A 168 -11.89 -1.67 10.47
N GLY A 169 -11.43 -0.42 10.37
CA GLY A 169 -10.08 -0.08 9.99
C GLY A 169 -9.59 1.24 10.61
N PHE A 170 -8.26 1.40 10.68
CA PHE A 170 -7.68 2.59 11.31
C PHE A 170 -7.97 3.89 10.55
N MET A 171 -8.22 3.83 9.24
CA MET A 171 -8.59 5.02 8.45
C MET A 171 -9.94 5.57 8.90
N ASP A 172 -10.89 4.68 9.21
CA ASP A 172 -12.22 5.06 9.69
C ASP A 172 -12.14 5.64 11.11
N PHE A 173 -11.30 5.04 11.95
CA PHE A 173 -10.98 5.59 13.28
C PHE A 173 -10.40 7.00 13.21
N LEU A 174 -9.43 7.24 12.32
CA LEU A 174 -8.75 8.54 12.21
C LEU A 174 -9.63 9.64 11.58
N SER A 175 -10.71 9.28 10.90
CA SER A 175 -11.65 10.21 10.28
C SER A 175 -12.89 10.50 11.16
N TYR A 176 -13.03 9.82 12.28
CA TYR A 176 -14.11 10.00 13.28
C TYR A 176 -13.84 11.21 14.18
#